data_ee68d9c9f69aa1dedbab7d409f59d7a1
#
_entry.id   ee68d9c9f69aa1dedbab7d409f59d7a1
#
_cell.length_a   1.000
_cell.length_b   1.000
_cell.length_c   1.000
_cell.angle_alpha   90.00
_cell.angle_beta   90.00
_cell.angle_gamma   90.00
#
_symmetry.space_group_name_H-M   'P 1'
#
loop_
_entity.id
_entity.type
_entity.pdbx_description
1 polymer ?
#
loop_
_entity_poly.entity_id
_entity_poly.type
_entity_poly.pdbx_seq_one_letter_code
_entity_poly.pdbx_strand_id
1 'polypeptide(L)'
;MLISFLKHLAKSKIHPEIDPPIQSIEAVRQDTGLYLHIPFCKHICSFCPYHKFLYDENMIRAYSAAVFQEFSLYPVRNYSSLYIGGGTPTVHPGMLSEWVRFFRPYIQNEIGVELHPLDATEEITRRLEKEGVQYISLGIQSMQEEALSLFGRNHSARDNHSALKRVMDASFQLVDVDLVFDCVSFASEVVLKDFEAVAAYAPHQISIYPMMRFSFSPYRTRNQPGREFETFLKIDALASQTGYERDTLWTYRRTGVVGRYSSVTRPFFRGIGISASSFNGNGFYVNTFDFDRYISNTKNGRLPVSKHYRLSDRENALFYLFWALYRNELDLSLWLAYFPKTCRQNSMFFRYLRLLGYLEPVKTGVWGLTRRGRKTFHRLEEWLTYTMIDPIWSDKES
;
A
#
# COMPACT_ATOMS: atom_id res chain seq x y z
N MET A 1 3.41 -24.48 -11.27
CA MET A 1 3.83 -23.91 -12.57
C MET A 1 3.85 -22.36 -12.53
N LEU A 2 2.73 -21.64 -12.24
CA LEU A 2 2.72 -20.17 -12.11
C LEU A 2 3.69 -19.69 -11.03
N ILE A 3 3.61 -20.23 -9.82
CA ILE A 3 4.53 -19.93 -8.71
C ILE A 3 5.97 -20.27 -9.08
N SER A 4 6.23 -21.40 -9.75
CA SER A 4 7.57 -21.79 -10.20
C SER A 4 8.11 -20.85 -11.28
N PHE A 5 7.27 -20.38 -12.18
CA PHE A 5 7.62 -19.42 -13.22
C PHE A 5 7.93 -18.03 -12.64
N LEU A 6 7.08 -17.53 -11.73
CA LEU A 6 7.31 -16.26 -11.05
C LEU A 6 8.52 -16.32 -10.11
N LYS A 7 8.76 -17.48 -9.48
CA LYS A 7 9.99 -17.75 -8.72
C LYS A 7 11.25 -17.69 -9.58
N HIS A 8 11.19 -18.19 -10.80
CA HIS A 8 12.32 -18.12 -11.73
C HIS A 8 12.60 -16.67 -12.15
N LEU A 9 11.56 -15.90 -12.47
CA LEU A 9 11.68 -14.47 -12.79
C LEU A 9 12.27 -13.67 -11.63
N ALA A 10 11.82 -13.91 -10.42
CA ALA A 10 12.31 -13.19 -9.25
C ALA A 10 13.77 -13.53 -8.91
N LYS A 11 14.16 -14.81 -9.00
CA LYS A 11 15.55 -15.23 -8.70
C LYS A 11 16.60 -14.68 -9.66
N SER A 12 16.23 -14.42 -10.92
CA SER A 12 17.17 -13.93 -11.93
C SER A 12 17.49 -12.43 -11.82
N LYS A 13 16.75 -11.66 -10.98
CA LYS A 13 16.80 -10.19 -10.97
C LYS A 13 16.91 -9.58 -9.56
N ILE A 14 17.33 -10.36 -8.55
CA ILE A 14 17.44 -9.88 -7.15
C ILE A 14 18.58 -8.86 -6.97
N HIS A 15 19.47 -8.70 -7.94
CA HIS A 15 20.53 -7.69 -7.90
C HIS A 15 20.07 -6.44 -8.64
N PRO A 16 19.78 -5.31 -7.94
CA PRO A 16 19.53 -4.05 -8.60
C PRO A 16 20.79 -3.64 -9.36
N GLU A 17 20.64 -3.28 -10.63
CA GLU A 17 21.71 -2.57 -11.32
C GLU A 17 21.84 -1.19 -10.66
N ILE A 18 22.93 -0.99 -9.92
CA ILE A 18 23.34 0.33 -9.46
C ILE A 18 24.03 0.99 -10.65
N ASP A 19 23.24 1.43 -11.61
CA ASP A 19 23.72 2.27 -12.70
C ASP A 19 23.95 3.71 -12.20
N PRO A 20 24.74 4.52 -12.94
CA PRO A 20 24.97 5.92 -12.59
C PRO A 20 23.61 6.61 -12.33
N PRO A 21 23.59 7.65 -11.48
CA PRO A 21 22.35 8.24 -10.97
C PRO A 21 21.37 8.49 -12.13
N ILE A 22 20.16 7.91 -12.01
CA ILE A 22 19.10 8.06 -13.01
C ILE A 22 18.80 9.56 -13.09
N GLN A 23 19.13 10.15 -14.24
CA GLN A 23 18.94 11.59 -14.45
C GLN A 23 17.50 11.94 -14.84
N SER A 24 16.75 10.98 -15.35
CA SER A 24 15.32 11.17 -15.67
C SER A 24 14.56 9.84 -15.58
N ILE A 25 13.36 9.88 -15.05
CA ILE A 25 12.39 8.79 -15.15
C ILE A 25 11.35 9.24 -16.19
N GLU A 26 11.13 8.40 -17.20
CA GLU A 26 10.21 8.67 -18.32
C GLU A 26 8.80 9.08 -17.87
N ALA A 27 8.08 9.65 -18.83
CA ALA A 27 6.77 10.27 -18.68
C ALA A 27 5.76 9.41 -17.92
N VAL A 28 4.98 10.08 -17.08
CA VAL A 28 3.86 9.55 -16.33
C VAL A 28 2.74 9.13 -17.29
N ARG A 29 2.22 7.91 -17.16
CA ARG A 29 1.02 7.47 -17.89
C ARG A 29 -0.23 8.12 -17.27
N GLN A 30 -1.32 8.19 -18.04
CA GLN A 30 -2.52 8.94 -17.71
C GLN A 30 -3.16 8.56 -16.35
N ASP A 31 -3.00 7.29 -15.89
CA ASP A 31 -3.56 6.78 -14.63
C ASP A 31 -2.50 6.60 -13.53
N THR A 32 -1.47 7.43 -13.51
CA THR A 32 -0.43 7.34 -12.49
C THR A 32 -0.87 8.02 -11.20
N GLY A 33 -0.84 7.28 -10.10
CA GLY A 33 -0.99 7.83 -8.75
C GLY A 33 0.32 8.41 -8.22
N LEU A 34 0.23 9.42 -7.37
CA LEU A 34 1.35 9.94 -6.59
C LEU A 34 1.29 9.37 -5.17
N TYR A 35 2.40 8.85 -4.69
CA TYR A 35 2.57 8.41 -3.30
C TYR A 35 3.63 9.28 -2.61
N LEU A 36 3.28 9.92 -1.51
CA LEU A 36 4.21 10.64 -0.66
C LEU A 36 4.48 9.82 0.60
N HIS A 37 5.72 9.38 0.78
CA HIS A 37 6.14 8.67 1.97
C HIS A 37 6.58 9.64 3.06
N ILE A 38 5.98 9.56 4.25
CA ILE A 38 6.39 10.34 5.43
C ILE A 38 7.05 9.39 6.42
N PRO A 39 8.39 9.38 6.52
CA PRO A 39 9.11 8.37 7.29
C PRO A 39 9.24 8.71 8.78
N PHE A 40 8.29 9.43 9.38
CA PHE A 40 8.38 9.85 10.78
C PHE A 40 7.22 9.33 11.62
N CYS A 41 7.53 8.88 12.85
CA CYS A 41 6.56 8.47 13.85
C CYS A 41 6.98 9.00 15.24
N LYS A 42 6.00 9.36 16.08
CA LYS A 42 6.25 9.66 17.50
C LYS A 42 6.61 8.40 18.30
N HIS A 43 6.18 7.23 17.81
CA HIS A 43 6.42 5.92 18.41
C HIS A 43 6.63 4.87 17.32
N ILE A 44 7.59 3.97 17.50
CA ILE A 44 7.90 2.91 16.53
C ILE A 44 7.23 1.61 17.00
N CYS A 45 6.24 1.16 16.24
CA CYS A 45 5.54 -0.08 16.48
C CYS A 45 6.38 -1.30 16.06
N SER A 46 6.39 -2.36 16.88
CA SER A 46 7.21 -3.55 16.66
C SER A 46 6.83 -4.36 15.41
N PHE A 47 5.55 -4.33 15.00
CA PHE A 47 5.05 -5.09 13.85
C PHE A 47 5.32 -4.41 12.51
N CYS A 48 5.55 -3.08 12.50
CA CYS A 48 5.51 -2.26 11.29
C CYS A 48 6.76 -2.46 10.43
N PRO A 49 6.62 -2.88 9.17
CA PRO A 49 7.74 -3.16 8.28
C PRO A 49 8.33 -1.93 7.61
N TYR A 50 7.58 -0.82 7.56
CA TYR A 50 7.97 0.35 6.80
C TYR A 50 9.22 1.03 7.40
N HIS A 51 10.03 1.62 6.52
CA HIS A 51 11.18 2.43 6.92
C HIS A 51 10.72 3.72 7.59
N LYS A 52 11.26 4.02 8.78
CA LYS A 52 10.81 5.16 9.57
C LYS A 52 11.86 5.61 10.58
N PHE A 53 11.77 6.86 10.95
CA PHE A 53 12.56 7.53 11.99
C PHE A 53 11.66 7.96 13.14
N LEU A 54 12.22 8.07 14.34
CA LEU A 54 11.55 8.82 15.41
C LEU A 54 11.44 10.29 14.98
N TYR A 55 10.32 10.91 15.33
CA TYR A 55 10.07 12.31 15.02
C TYR A 55 11.16 13.22 15.58
N ASP A 56 11.69 14.07 14.72
CA ASP A 56 12.57 15.18 15.03
C ASP A 56 12.18 16.39 14.17
N GLU A 57 12.02 17.54 14.80
CA GLU A 57 11.54 18.76 14.16
C GLU A 57 12.49 19.28 13.06
N ASN A 58 13.81 19.17 13.27
CA ASN A 58 14.80 19.63 12.30
C ASN A 58 14.85 18.68 11.11
N MET A 59 14.79 17.38 11.38
CA MET A 59 14.77 16.37 10.31
C MET A 59 13.54 16.52 9.42
N ILE A 60 12.33 16.67 9.98
CA ILE A 60 11.12 16.77 9.16
C ILE A 60 11.09 18.06 8.32
N ARG A 61 11.67 19.18 8.81
CA ARG A 61 11.81 20.43 8.04
C ARG A 61 12.78 20.26 6.87
N ALA A 62 13.94 19.67 7.10
CA ALA A 62 14.91 19.37 6.04
C ALA A 62 14.30 18.40 5.01
N TYR A 63 13.59 17.40 5.49
CA TYR A 63 12.89 16.44 4.66
C TYR A 63 11.81 17.08 3.78
N SER A 64 10.98 17.96 4.33
CA SER A 64 9.93 18.65 3.56
C SER A 64 10.52 19.47 2.40
N ALA A 65 11.60 20.21 2.65
CA ALA A 65 12.30 20.93 1.59
C ALA A 65 12.82 19.99 0.49
N ALA A 66 13.40 18.85 0.89
CA ALA A 66 13.92 17.85 -0.05
C ALA A 66 12.80 17.16 -0.87
N VAL A 67 11.62 16.93 -0.29
CA VAL A 67 10.43 16.42 -0.99
C VAL A 67 10.02 17.36 -2.13
N PHE A 68 9.96 18.66 -1.88
CA PHE A 68 9.64 19.65 -2.91
C PHE A 68 10.72 19.71 -4.01
N GLN A 69 11.99 19.62 -3.63
CA GLN A 69 13.10 19.54 -4.57
C GLN A 69 13.00 18.28 -5.42
N GLU A 70 12.80 17.09 -4.82
CA GLU A 70 12.61 15.85 -5.58
C GLU A 70 11.48 15.99 -6.61
N PHE A 71 10.32 16.47 -6.17
CA PHE A 71 9.18 16.65 -7.05
C PHE A 71 9.49 17.58 -8.23
N SER A 72 10.31 18.60 -8.01
CA SER A 72 10.72 19.54 -9.06
C SER A 72 11.56 18.89 -10.16
N LEU A 73 12.23 17.78 -9.89
CA LEU A 73 13.08 17.07 -10.85
C LEU A 73 12.28 16.25 -11.86
N TYR A 74 10.98 16.00 -11.61
CA TYR A 74 10.15 15.25 -12.54
C TYR A 74 9.55 16.17 -13.61
N PRO A 75 9.68 15.81 -14.92
CA PRO A 75 9.24 16.67 -16.02
C PRO A 75 7.71 16.76 -16.13
N VAL A 76 7.01 15.70 -15.77
CA VAL A 76 5.52 15.65 -15.84
C VAL A 76 4.97 15.60 -14.42
N ARG A 77 4.05 16.51 -14.14
CA ARG A 77 3.46 16.74 -12.80
C ARG A 77 1.95 16.77 -12.89
N ASN A 78 1.35 15.70 -13.39
CA ASN A 78 -0.10 15.55 -13.48
C ASN A 78 -0.45 14.10 -13.10
N TYR A 79 -1.07 13.94 -11.94
CA TYR A 79 -1.34 12.64 -11.33
C TYR A 79 -2.84 12.45 -11.11
N SER A 80 -3.28 11.20 -11.20
CA SER A 80 -4.69 10.87 -10.98
C SER A 80 -5.12 11.02 -9.53
N SER A 81 -4.23 10.73 -8.58
CA SER A 81 -4.52 10.80 -7.13
C SER A 81 -3.24 11.06 -6.33
N LEU A 82 -3.40 11.50 -5.08
CA LEU A 82 -2.32 11.57 -4.09
C LEU A 82 -2.65 10.67 -2.89
N TYR A 83 -1.72 9.84 -2.51
CA TYR A 83 -1.76 9.05 -1.28
C TYR A 83 -0.58 9.47 -0.40
N ILE A 84 -0.86 9.98 0.81
CA ILE A 84 0.15 10.37 1.80
C ILE A 84 0.14 9.35 2.92
N GLY A 85 1.22 8.61 3.06
CA GLY A 85 1.32 7.50 4.01
C GLY A 85 2.74 7.26 4.50
N GLY A 86 2.96 6.07 5.09
CA GLY A 86 4.28 5.60 5.52
C GLY A 86 4.42 5.42 7.01
N GLY A 87 5.04 6.37 7.71
CA GLY A 87 5.11 6.41 9.16
C GLY A 87 3.81 6.95 9.76
N THR A 88 3.77 8.26 10.01
CA THR A 88 2.57 8.95 10.49
C THR A 88 2.50 10.34 9.86
N PRO A 89 1.73 10.52 8.76
CA PRO A 89 1.63 11.82 8.08
C PRO A 89 1.22 12.98 9.01
N THR A 90 0.40 12.68 10.00
CA THR A 90 -0.09 13.64 11.00
C THR A 90 0.88 13.96 12.13
N VAL A 91 2.09 13.39 12.12
CA VAL A 91 3.13 13.65 13.12
C VAL A 91 3.43 15.16 13.29
N HIS A 92 3.30 15.90 12.19
CA HIS A 92 3.39 17.36 12.14
C HIS A 92 2.24 17.94 11.30
N PRO A 93 1.10 18.29 11.91
CA PRO A 93 -0.11 18.71 11.18
C PRO A 93 0.08 19.93 10.27
N GLY A 94 0.95 20.89 10.65
CA GLY A 94 1.26 22.07 9.84
C GLY A 94 1.95 21.71 8.53
N MET A 95 2.92 20.78 8.57
CA MET A 95 3.60 20.31 7.36
C MET A 95 2.68 19.45 6.48
N LEU A 96 1.81 18.63 7.08
CA LEU A 96 0.83 17.88 6.31
C LEU A 96 -0.04 18.83 5.48
N SER A 97 -0.52 19.93 6.07
CA SER A 97 -1.27 20.96 5.34
C SER A 97 -0.44 21.61 4.22
N GLU A 98 0.86 21.83 4.46
CA GLU A 98 1.77 22.37 3.46
C GLU A 98 1.94 21.41 2.27
N TRP A 99 2.17 20.11 2.53
CA TRP A 99 2.27 19.09 1.49
C TRP A 99 0.96 18.95 0.69
N VAL A 100 -0.18 18.88 1.35
CA VAL A 100 -1.49 18.80 0.67
C VAL A 100 -1.69 20.00 -0.27
N ARG A 101 -1.45 21.23 0.20
CA ARG A 101 -1.57 22.44 -0.61
C ARG A 101 -0.56 22.49 -1.76
N PHE A 102 0.68 22.08 -1.52
CA PHE A 102 1.72 22.05 -2.55
C PHE A 102 1.38 21.08 -3.69
N PHE A 103 0.93 19.86 -3.35
CA PHE A 103 0.63 18.85 -4.36
C PHE A 103 -0.74 19.01 -5.04
N ARG A 104 -1.69 19.65 -4.38
CA ARG A 104 -3.08 19.77 -4.87
C ARG A 104 -3.22 20.23 -6.33
N PRO A 105 -2.47 21.23 -6.83
CA PRO A 105 -2.58 21.68 -8.23
C PRO A 105 -2.19 20.60 -9.26
N TYR A 106 -1.53 19.53 -8.85
CA TYR A 106 -1.04 18.46 -9.70
C TYR A 106 -1.90 17.20 -9.63
N ILE A 107 -2.96 17.21 -8.82
CA ILE A 107 -3.84 16.06 -8.56
C ILE A 107 -5.20 16.26 -9.20
N GLN A 108 -5.62 15.32 -10.06
CA GLN A 108 -6.87 15.39 -10.80
C GLN A 108 -8.09 15.02 -9.94
N ASN A 109 -7.96 13.98 -9.10
CA ASN A 109 -9.07 13.42 -8.34
C ASN A 109 -8.84 13.56 -6.83
N GLU A 110 -8.73 12.44 -6.14
CA GLU A 110 -8.71 12.38 -4.68
C GLU A 110 -7.32 12.54 -4.06
N ILE A 111 -7.32 13.08 -2.83
CA ILE A 111 -6.20 13.07 -1.89
C ILE A 111 -6.60 12.21 -0.71
N GLY A 112 -5.79 11.18 -0.40
CA GLY A 112 -5.92 10.30 0.73
C GLY A 112 -4.76 10.42 1.72
N VAL A 113 -5.05 10.28 3.01
CA VAL A 113 -4.08 10.43 4.11
C VAL A 113 -4.23 9.30 5.11
N GLU A 114 -3.11 8.68 5.51
CA GLU A 114 -3.06 7.76 6.65
C GLU A 114 -3.09 8.52 7.97
N LEU A 115 -3.91 8.06 8.91
CA LEU A 115 -4.16 8.70 10.18
C LEU A 115 -3.91 7.73 11.35
N HIS A 116 -3.15 8.16 12.34
CA HIS A 116 -2.99 7.43 13.58
C HIS A 116 -4.16 7.73 14.54
N PRO A 117 -4.70 6.75 15.30
CA PRO A 117 -5.85 6.98 16.18
C PRO A 117 -5.67 8.13 17.18
N LEU A 118 -4.49 8.28 17.78
CA LEU A 118 -4.21 9.40 18.71
C LEU A 118 -4.21 10.78 18.03
N ASP A 119 -3.99 10.82 16.72
CA ASP A 119 -4.01 12.07 15.94
C ASP A 119 -5.40 12.35 15.32
N ALA A 120 -6.36 11.43 15.43
CA ALA A 120 -7.74 11.59 14.99
C ALA A 120 -8.53 12.50 15.96
N THR A 121 -8.02 13.72 16.19
CA THR A 121 -8.69 14.75 16.98
C THR A 121 -9.64 15.58 16.11
N GLU A 122 -10.59 16.28 16.76
CA GLU A 122 -11.50 17.17 16.05
C GLU A 122 -10.77 18.28 15.27
N GLU A 123 -9.69 18.79 15.86
CA GLU A 123 -8.84 19.79 15.17
C GLU A 123 -8.21 19.23 13.89
N ILE A 124 -7.63 18.03 13.97
CA ILE A 124 -6.95 17.41 12.81
C ILE A 124 -7.97 17.03 11.74
N THR A 125 -9.10 16.41 12.10
CA THR A 125 -10.13 16.03 11.13
C THR A 125 -10.68 17.25 10.39
N ARG A 126 -11.05 18.33 11.10
CA ARG A 126 -11.50 19.60 10.47
C ARG A 126 -10.42 20.24 9.58
N ARG A 127 -9.15 20.16 10.00
CA ARG A 127 -8.03 20.66 9.19
C ARG A 127 -7.91 19.91 7.88
N LEU A 128 -7.95 18.56 7.92
CA LEU A 128 -7.86 17.72 6.72
C LEU A 128 -9.05 17.97 5.75
N GLU A 129 -10.27 18.11 6.28
CA GLU A 129 -11.44 18.49 5.48
C GLU A 129 -11.24 19.83 4.80
N LYS A 130 -10.79 20.85 5.54
CA LYS A 130 -10.54 22.20 5.01
C LYS A 130 -9.47 22.22 3.92
N GLU A 131 -8.45 21.38 4.03
CA GLU A 131 -7.39 21.23 3.02
C GLU A 131 -7.83 20.38 1.81
N GLY A 132 -9.06 19.87 1.82
CA GLY A 132 -9.66 19.11 0.71
C GLY A 132 -9.14 17.66 0.64
N VAL A 133 -8.78 17.06 1.76
CA VAL A 133 -8.54 15.61 1.86
C VAL A 133 -9.88 14.90 1.81
N GLN A 134 -10.04 13.96 0.87
CA GLN A 134 -11.29 13.23 0.67
C GLN A 134 -11.29 11.85 1.30
N TYR A 135 -10.12 11.19 1.36
CA TYR A 135 -9.99 9.81 1.81
C TYR A 135 -9.10 9.73 3.05
N ILE A 136 -9.53 8.94 4.03
CA ILE A 136 -8.76 8.65 5.23
C ILE A 136 -8.56 7.14 5.35
N SER A 137 -7.34 6.70 5.71
CA SER A 137 -7.08 5.38 6.27
C SER A 137 -6.71 5.50 7.73
N LEU A 138 -7.52 4.90 8.61
CA LEU A 138 -7.32 4.94 10.05
C LEU A 138 -6.65 3.66 10.53
N GLY A 139 -5.39 3.77 10.94
CA GLY A 139 -4.58 2.63 11.39
C GLY A 139 -4.91 2.14 12.80
N ILE A 140 -6.04 1.50 12.99
CA ILE A 140 -6.50 0.94 14.29
C ILE A 140 -5.67 -0.28 14.68
N GLN A 141 -5.44 -1.19 13.77
CA GLN A 141 -4.74 -2.47 13.87
C GLN A 141 -5.51 -3.57 14.62
N SER A 142 -6.07 -3.30 15.82
CA SER A 142 -6.96 -4.20 16.56
C SER A 142 -7.85 -3.40 17.54
N MET A 143 -8.97 -3.97 17.94
CA MET A 143 -9.85 -3.48 19.00
C MET A 143 -9.63 -4.24 20.32
N GLN A 144 -8.58 -5.08 20.40
CA GLN A 144 -8.24 -5.89 21.56
C GLN A 144 -6.93 -5.41 22.19
N GLU A 145 -6.89 -5.14 23.49
CA GLU A 145 -5.72 -4.61 24.19
C GLU A 145 -4.49 -5.52 24.09
N GLU A 146 -4.69 -6.84 24.17
CA GLU A 146 -3.60 -7.81 24.08
C GLU A 146 -2.94 -7.78 22.69
N ALA A 147 -3.73 -7.63 21.63
CA ALA A 147 -3.20 -7.53 20.27
C ALA A 147 -2.48 -6.20 20.05
N LEU A 148 -3.04 -5.08 20.52
CA LEU A 148 -2.40 -3.77 20.49
C LEU A 148 -1.04 -3.79 21.21
N SER A 149 -0.99 -4.40 22.40
CA SER A 149 0.24 -4.58 23.18
C SER A 149 1.29 -5.41 22.42
N LEU A 150 0.89 -6.55 21.82
CA LEU A 150 1.78 -7.37 20.99
C LEU A 150 2.35 -6.57 19.79
N PHE A 151 1.50 -5.80 19.12
CA PHE A 151 1.90 -4.97 17.97
C PHE A 151 2.75 -3.76 18.39
N GLY A 152 2.98 -3.54 19.70
CA GLY A 152 3.72 -2.40 20.22
C GLY A 152 3.01 -1.08 19.95
N ARG A 153 1.67 -1.06 20.00
CA ARG A 153 0.89 0.18 19.85
C ARG A 153 0.89 0.95 21.18
N ASN A 154 0.93 2.27 21.09
CA ASN A 154 0.95 3.18 22.23
C ASN A 154 -0.41 3.83 22.53
N HIS A 155 -1.49 3.21 22.08
CA HIS A 155 -2.87 3.63 22.30
C HIS A 155 -3.74 2.43 22.67
N SER A 156 -4.88 2.70 23.28
CA SER A 156 -5.84 1.71 23.78
C SER A 156 -6.97 1.44 22.79
N ALA A 157 -7.73 0.37 23.01
CA ALA A 157 -8.97 0.10 22.29
C ALA A 157 -9.99 1.24 22.45
N ARG A 158 -10.03 1.90 23.63
CA ARG A 158 -10.87 3.08 23.86
C ARG A 158 -10.49 4.25 22.97
N ASP A 159 -9.19 4.47 22.73
CA ASP A 159 -8.71 5.50 21.80
C ASP A 159 -9.16 5.19 20.38
N ASN A 160 -9.11 3.91 19.97
CA ASN A 160 -9.60 3.44 18.69
C ASN A 160 -11.10 3.70 18.50
N HIS A 161 -11.94 3.37 19.48
CA HIS A 161 -13.37 3.70 19.44
C HIS A 161 -13.61 5.20 19.29
N SER A 162 -12.88 6.02 20.04
CA SER A 162 -12.99 7.48 19.99
C SER A 162 -12.55 8.05 18.64
N ALA A 163 -11.43 7.55 18.08
CA ALA A 163 -10.90 7.95 16.78
C ALA A 163 -11.85 7.58 15.65
N LEU A 164 -12.32 6.33 15.65
CA LEU A 164 -13.23 5.82 14.63
C LEU A 164 -14.54 6.62 14.61
N LYS A 165 -15.13 6.89 15.78
CA LYS A 165 -16.32 7.74 15.88
C LYS A 165 -16.08 9.11 15.26
N ARG A 166 -14.97 9.81 15.61
CA ARG A 166 -14.69 11.16 15.09
C ARG A 166 -14.50 11.16 13.58
N VAL A 167 -13.75 10.18 13.04
CA VAL A 167 -13.51 10.10 11.59
C VAL A 167 -14.80 9.79 10.84
N MET A 168 -15.68 8.98 11.42
CA MET A 168 -16.99 8.66 10.81
C MET A 168 -18.00 9.81 10.94
N ASP A 169 -17.89 10.65 11.97
CA ASP A 169 -18.73 11.85 12.14
C ASP A 169 -18.27 13.01 11.22
N ALA A 170 -17.04 12.93 10.64
CA ALA A 170 -16.50 13.91 9.70
C ALA A 170 -17.02 13.67 8.26
N SER A 171 -16.83 14.66 7.36
CA SER A 171 -17.38 14.65 6.01
C SER A 171 -16.43 14.02 4.97
N PHE A 172 -15.62 13.04 5.35
CA PHE A 172 -14.75 12.34 4.40
C PHE A 172 -15.57 11.47 3.43
N GLN A 173 -15.21 11.52 2.15
CA GLN A 173 -15.88 10.74 1.10
C GLN A 173 -15.65 9.24 1.27
N LEU A 174 -14.46 8.85 1.77
CA LEU A 174 -14.12 7.47 2.04
C LEU A 174 -13.27 7.35 3.31
N VAL A 175 -13.71 6.47 4.20
CA VAL A 175 -12.96 6.07 5.39
C VAL A 175 -12.63 4.59 5.27
N ASP A 176 -11.34 4.28 5.23
CA ASP A 176 -10.77 2.94 5.38
C ASP A 176 -10.29 2.74 6.81
N VAL A 177 -10.40 1.53 7.32
CA VAL A 177 -9.91 1.14 8.65
C VAL A 177 -8.94 -0.02 8.49
N ASP A 178 -7.70 0.18 8.92
CA ASP A 178 -6.67 -0.85 8.85
C ASP A 178 -6.68 -1.72 10.11
N LEU A 179 -6.80 -3.02 9.91
CA LEU A 179 -6.66 -4.08 10.90
C LEU A 179 -5.48 -4.99 10.56
N VAL A 180 -4.82 -5.51 11.57
CA VAL A 180 -3.76 -6.51 11.45
C VAL A 180 -4.15 -7.75 12.24
N PHE A 181 -3.95 -8.93 11.66
CA PHE A 181 -4.14 -10.19 12.39
C PHE A 181 -2.88 -11.05 12.38
N ASP A 182 -2.68 -11.75 13.47
CA ASP A 182 -1.54 -12.64 13.67
C ASP A 182 -2.00 -14.05 14.04
N CYS A 183 -1.98 -14.96 13.07
CA CYS A 183 -2.37 -16.36 13.26
C CYS A 183 -1.37 -17.18 14.10
N VAL A 184 -0.21 -16.64 14.44
CA VAL A 184 0.78 -17.33 15.28
C VAL A 184 0.46 -17.09 16.75
N SER A 185 0.20 -15.84 17.13
CA SER A 185 -0.01 -15.45 18.53
C SER A 185 -1.47 -15.54 18.97
N PHE A 186 -2.41 -15.40 18.02
CA PHE A 186 -3.84 -15.34 18.32
C PHE A 186 -4.66 -16.32 17.49
N ALA A 187 -5.79 -16.73 18.06
CA ALA A 187 -6.82 -17.44 17.31
C ALA A 187 -7.54 -16.47 16.33
N SER A 188 -8.14 -17.02 15.27
CA SER A 188 -8.88 -16.22 14.26
C SER A 188 -10.04 -15.40 14.85
N GLU A 189 -10.57 -15.83 16.00
CA GLU A 189 -11.66 -15.18 16.72
C GLU A 189 -11.32 -13.74 17.16
N VAL A 190 -10.03 -13.43 17.36
CA VAL A 190 -9.58 -12.06 17.71
C VAL A 190 -9.87 -11.12 16.55
N VAL A 191 -9.41 -11.41 15.35
CA VAL A 191 -9.66 -10.55 14.18
C VAL A 191 -11.13 -10.54 13.75
N LEU A 192 -11.89 -11.61 14.01
CA LEU A 192 -13.34 -11.62 13.75
C LEU A 192 -14.07 -10.64 14.69
N LYS A 193 -13.72 -10.60 15.98
CA LYS A 193 -14.23 -9.60 16.92
C LYS A 193 -13.82 -8.18 16.52
N ASP A 194 -12.57 -7.98 16.06
CA ASP A 194 -12.10 -6.69 15.57
C ASP A 194 -12.92 -6.23 14.36
N PHE A 195 -13.13 -7.12 13.38
CA PHE A 195 -13.96 -6.84 12.22
C PHE A 195 -15.39 -6.43 12.58
N GLU A 196 -16.04 -7.22 13.46
CA GLU A 196 -17.40 -6.96 13.91
C GLU A 196 -17.51 -5.61 14.65
N ALA A 197 -16.57 -5.32 15.55
CA ALA A 197 -16.52 -4.07 16.30
C ALA A 197 -16.31 -2.85 15.36
N VAL A 198 -15.47 -2.96 14.34
CA VAL A 198 -15.25 -1.91 13.33
C VAL A 198 -16.46 -1.78 12.40
N ALA A 199 -17.03 -2.90 11.93
CA ALA A 199 -18.19 -2.91 11.04
C ALA A 199 -19.43 -2.22 11.67
N ALA A 200 -19.56 -2.26 12.99
CA ALA A 200 -20.63 -1.55 13.72
C ALA A 200 -20.61 -0.03 13.53
N TYR A 201 -19.46 0.57 13.18
CA TYR A 201 -19.35 1.99 12.82
C TYR A 201 -19.64 2.24 11.33
N ALA A 202 -19.83 1.20 10.55
CA ALA A 202 -20.12 1.25 9.12
C ALA A 202 -19.11 2.06 8.29
N PRO A 203 -17.75 1.90 8.46
CA PRO A 203 -16.81 2.55 7.59
C PRO A 203 -17.03 2.13 6.12
N HIS A 204 -16.51 2.91 5.21
CA HIS A 204 -16.65 2.63 3.77
C HIS A 204 -15.87 1.38 3.35
N GLN A 205 -14.72 1.16 4.00
CA GLN A 205 -13.79 0.09 3.72
C GLN A 205 -13.13 -0.41 5.01
N ILE A 206 -12.79 -1.69 5.05
CA ILE A 206 -11.99 -2.33 6.11
C ILE A 206 -10.88 -3.11 5.43
N SER A 207 -9.63 -2.72 5.67
CA SER A 207 -8.43 -3.38 5.18
C SER A 207 -7.86 -4.28 6.27
N ILE A 208 -7.58 -5.55 5.95
CA ILE A 208 -7.14 -6.54 6.95
C ILE A 208 -5.88 -7.22 6.45
N TYR A 209 -4.78 -6.94 7.11
CA TYR A 209 -3.47 -7.44 6.71
C TYR A 209 -3.01 -8.58 7.61
N PRO A 210 -2.49 -9.69 7.05
CA PRO A 210 -1.75 -10.63 7.86
C PRO A 210 -0.48 -9.96 8.37
N MET A 211 -0.12 -10.21 9.63
CA MET A 211 1.10 -9.66 10.22
C MET A 211 2.33 -10.21 9.50
N MET A 212 3.00 -9.37 8.75
CA MET A 212 4.21 -9.75 8.02
C MET A 212 5.43 -9.77 8.96
N ARG A 213 6.16 -10.89 8.97
CA ARG A 213 7.29 -11.13 9.86
C ARG A 213 8.59 -11.05 9.08
N PHE A 214 9.03 -9.83 8.80
CA PHE A 214 10.27 -9.54 8.07
C PHE A 214 11.51 -9.98 8.85
N SER A 215 12.63 -10.18 8.16
CA SER A 215 13.91 -10.62 8.74
C SER A 215 14.46 -9.66 9.80
N PHE A 216 14.17 -8.38 9.68
CA PHE A 216 14.55 -7.33 10.65
C PHE A 216 13.51 -7.11 11.77
N SER A 217 12.37 -7.79 11.71
CA SER A 217 11.32 -7.75 12.74
C SER A 217 11.76 -8.55 13.99
N PRO A 218 11.30 -8.17 15.21
CA PRO A 218 11.55 -8.95 16.41
C PRO A 218 10.86 -10.32 16.40
N TYR A 219 9.89 -10.54 15.51
CA TYR A 219 9.11 -11.76 15.42
C TYR A 219 9.82 -12.80 14.54
N ARG A 220 10.15 -13.97 15.09
CA ARG A 220 10.97 -15.00 14.42
C ARG A 220 10.16 -16.09 13.71
N THR A 221 8.97 -16.39 14.23
CA THR A 221 8.12 -17.44 13.66
C THR A 221 7.25 -16.88 12.56
N ARG A 222 7.41 -17.37 11.33
CA ARG A 222 6.56 -16.97 10.20
C ARG A 222 5.17 -17.56 10.32
N ASN A 223 4.18 -16.82 9.79
CA ASN A 223 2.82 -17.31 9.63
C ASN A 223 2.75 -18.53 8.72
N GLN A 224 1.68 -19.29 8.86
CA GLN A 224 1.36 -20.42 7.97
C GLN A 224 0.31 -19.95 6.96
N PRO A 225 0.62 -19.89 5.64
CA PRO A 225 -0.29 -19.39 4.61
C PRO A 225 -1.66 -20.08 4.59
N GLY A 226 -1.68 -21.34 5.03
CA GLY A 226 -2.92 -22.10 5.14
C GLY A 226 -3.87 -21.55 6.21
N ARG A 227 -3.35 -21.24 7.40
CA ARG A 227 -4.12 -20.68 8.52
C ARG A 227 -4.59 -19.26 8.22
N GLU A 228 -3.77 -18.44 7.60
CA GLU A 228 -4.17 -17.10 7.16
C GLU A 228 -5.33 -17.16 6.16
N PHE A 229 -5.23 -18.04 5.16
CA PHE A 229 -6.30 -18.19 4.18
C PHE A 229 -7.60 -18.72 4.81
N GLU A 230 -7.53 -19.66 5.76
CA GLU A 230 -8.71 -20.11 6.52
C GLU A 230 -9.32 -18.99 7.36
N THR A 231 -8.50 -18.13 7.96
CA THR A 231 -8.98 -16.93 8.66
C THR A 231 -9.70 -15.99 7.70
N PHE A 232 -9.15 -15.73 6.51
CA PHE A 232 -9.86 -14.95 5.49
C PHE A 232 -11.20 -15.53 5.07
N LEU A 233 -11.35 -16.86 5.02
CA LEU A 233 -12.66 -17.48 4.72
C LEU A 233 -13.69 -17.24 5.83
N LYS A 234 -13.26 -17.21 7.09
CA LYS A 234 -14.14 -16.85 8.20
C LYS A 234 -14.53 -15.37 8.14
N ILE A 235 -13.57 -14.48 7.80
CA ILE A 235 -13.84 -13.06 7.62
C ILE A 235 -14.78 -12.84 6.43
N ASP A 236 -14.65 -13.57 5.30
CA ASP A 236 -15.57 -13.50 4.17
C ASP A 236 -17.03 -13.78 4.59
N ALA A 237 -17.22 -14.80 5.42
CA ALA A 237 -18.54 -15.16 5.94
C ALA A 237 -19.13 -14.06 6.83
N LEU A 238 -18.32 -13.51 7.74
CA LEU A 238 -18.74 -12.43 8.64
C LEU A 238 -19.00 -11.12 7.87
N ALA A 239 -18.15 -10.78 6.93
CA ALA A 239 -18.29 -9.60 6.08
C ALA A 239 -19.64 -9.60 5.34
N SER A 240 -20.01 -10.74 4.74
CA SER A 240 -21.30 -10.87 4.06
C SER A 240 -22.49 -10.69 5.01
N GLN A 241 -22.37 -11.09 6.28
CA GLN A 241 -23.42 -10.91 7.29
C GLN A 241 -23.52 -9.45 7.78
N THR A 242 -22.43 -8.69 7.72
CA THR A 242 -22.34 -7.31 8.20
C THR A 242 -22.44 -6.27 7.09
N GLY A 243 -22.79 -6.69 5.86
CA GLY A 243 -22.99 -5.78 4.72
C GLY A 243 -21.70 -5.36 4.02
N TYR A 244 -20.66 -6.17 4.12
CA TYR A 244 -19.40 -5.97 3.40
C TYR A 244 -19.16 -7.10 2.40
N GLU A 245 -18.46 -6.78 1.33
CA GLU A 245 -17.98 -7.73 0.34
C GLU A 245 -16.46 -7.58 0.14
N ARG A 246 -15.79 -8.69 -0.16
CA ARG A 246 -14.35 -8.66 -0.46
C ARG A 246 -14.11 -7.88 -1.76
N ASP A 247 -13.32 -6.82 -1.68
CA ASP A 247 -13.00 -5.93 -2.79
C ASP A 247 -11.61 -6.24 -3.40
N THR A 248 -10.58 -6.33 -2.56
CA THR A 248 -9.23 -6.75 -2.99
C THR A 248 -8.81 -8.04 -2.29
N LEU A 249 -7.56 -8.43 -2.40
CA LEU A 249 -7.04 -9.60 -1.69
C LEU A 249 -7.24 -9.47 -0.17
N TRP A 250 -7.07 -8.27 0.38
CA TRP A 250 -7.09 -7.98 1.83
C TRP A 250 -8.06 -6.88 2.27
N THR A 251 -8.92 -6.42 1.38
CA THR A 251 -9.83 -5.31 1.66
C THR A 251 -11.28 -5.73 1.50
N TYR A 252 -12.12 -5.24 2.39
CA TYR A 252 -13.57 -5.41 2.37
C TYR A 252 -14.23 -4.04 2.23
N ARG A 253 -15.14 -3.92 1.27
CA ARG A 253 -15.88 -2.70 1.00
C ARG A 253 -17.33 -2.88 1.39
N ARG A 254 -17.91 -1.87 2.03
CA ARG A 254 -19.34 -1.87 2.36
C ARG A 254 -20.16 -1.85 1.07
N THR A 255 -21.19 -2.68 1.01
CA THR A 255 -22.07 -2.80 -0.15
C THR A 255 -22.67 -1.45 -0.55
N GLY A 256 -22.62 -1.11 -1.84
CA GLY A 256 -23.12 0.15 -2.38
C GLY A 256 -22.13 1.33 -2.32
N VAL A 257 -20.96 1.18 -1.68
CA VAL A 257 -19.92 2.22 -1.68
C VAL A 257 -19.20 2.25 -3.02
N VAL A 258 -19.06 3.44 -3.58
CA VAL A 258 -18.25 3.71 -4.77
C VAL A 258 -16.93 4.33 -4.32
N GLY A 259 -15.83 3.94 -4.96
CA GLY A 259 -14.49 4.36 -4.58
C GLY A 259 -13.74 3.29 -3.80
N ARG A 260 -12.44 3.46 -3.74
CA ARG A 260 -11.50 2.54 -3.07
C ARG A 260 -10.31 3.34 -2.58
N TYR A 261 -9.94 3.15 -1.33
CA TYR A 261 -8.71 3.70 -0.78
C TYR A 261 -7.64 2.61 -0.70
N SER A 262 -6.53 2.81 -1.36
CA SER A 262 -5.35 1.97 -1.21
C SER A 262 -4.18 2.57 -2.00
N SER A 263 -2.96 2.42 -1.50
CA SER A 263 -1.73 2.74 -2.23
C SER A 263 -1.58 1.95 -3.53
N VAL A 264 -2.30 0.85 -3.69
CA VAL A 264 -2.27 -0.03 -4.88
C VAL A 264 -3.47 0.15 -5.82
N THR A 265 -4.27 1.20 -5.64
CA THR A 265 -5.45 1.43 -6.51
C THR A 265 -5.09 1.84 -7.93
N ARG A 266 -3.91 2.37 -8.15
CA ARG A 266 -3.45 2.83 -9.47
C ARG A 266 -2.53 1.80 -10.12
N PRO A 267 -2.67 1.56 -11.43
CA PRO A 267 -1.83 0.59 -12.15
C PRO A 267 -0.37 1.04 -12.26
N PHE A 268 -0.16 2.35 -12.26
CA PHE A 268 1.15 3.00 -12.27
C PHE A 268 1.23 3.99 -11.11
N PHE A 269 2.41 4.12 -10.54
CA PHE A 269 2.60 5.00 -9.40
C PHE A 269 4.00 5.62 -9.37
N ARG A 270 4.05 6.85 -8.86
CA ARG A 270 5.25 7.60 -8.55
C ARG A 270 5.37 7.75 -7.05
N GLY A 271 6.42 7.22 -6.47
CA GLY A 271 6.77 7.45 -5.08
C GLY A 271 7.71 8.64 -4.93
N ILE A 272 7.43 9.49 -3.96
CA ILE A 272 8.24 10.62 -3.52
C ILE A 272 8.63 10.36 -2.07
N GLY A 273 9.89 10.66 -1.73
CA GLY A 273 10.39 10.53 -0.36
C GLY A 273 11.33 9.34 -0.17
N ILE A 274 11.93 9.27 1.02
CA ILE A 274 12.84 8.21 1.43
C ILE A 274 12.14 6.85 1.34
N SER A 275 12.82 5.84 0.80
CA SER A 275 12.31 4.46 0.60
C SER A 275 11.08 4.33 -0.29
N ALA A 276 10.54 5.42 -0.82
CA ALA A 276 9.39 5.36 -1.73
C ALA A 276 9.73 4.62 -3.01
N SER A 277 8.77 3.86 -3.52
CA SER A 277 8.94 3.11 -4.77
C SER A 277 8.08 3.65 -5.88
N SER A 278 8.48 3.39 -7.13
CA SER A 278 7.79 3.82 -8.33
C SER A 278 7.70 2.70 -9.35
N PHE A 279 6.59 2.62 -10.08
CA PHE A 279 6.42 1.76 -11.25
C PHE A 279 5.75 2.55 -12.38
N ASN A 280 6.45 2.68 -13.51
CA ASN A 280 5.97 3.44 -14.68
C ASN A 280 5.61 2.55 -15.89
N GLY A 281 5.68 1.23 -15.74
CA GLY A 281 5.45 0.25 -16.81
C GLY A 281 6.71 -0.11 -17.61
N ASN A 282 7.87 0.49 -17.31
CA ASN A 282 9.17 0.18 -17.93
C ASN A 282 10.21 -0.33 -16.92
N GLY A 283 9.95 -0.15 -15.62
CA GLY A 283 10.82 -0.58 -14.56
C GLY A 283 10.26 -0.25 -13.18
N PHE A 284 10.88 -0.83 -12.18
CA PHE A 284 10.58 -0.58 -10.78
C PHE A 284 11.77 0.13 -10.12
N TYR A 285 11.49 1.23 -9.42
CA TYR A 285 12.50 2.10 -8.82
C TYR A 285 12.25 2.21 -7.31
N VAL A 286 13.32 2.33 -6.53
CA VAL A 286 13.23 2.57 -5.09
C VAL A 286 14.19 3.70 -4.72
N ASN A 287 13.69 4.69 -4.01
CA ASN A 287 14.48 5.77 -3.46
C ASN A 287 15.36 5.26 -2.32
N THR A 288 16.44 5.97 -2.02
CA THR A 288 17.35 5.63 -0.93
C THR A 288 16.64 5.54 0.41
N PHE A 289 17.13 4.65 1.28
CA PHE A 289 16.68 4.51 2.67
C PHE A 289 17.50 5.42 3.62
N ASP A 290 18.62 5.97 3.14
CA ASP A 290 19.50 6.85 3.90
C ASP A 290 19.00 8.30 3.86
N PHE A 291 18.88 8.92 5.03
CA PHE A 291 18.35 10.27 5.16
C PHE A 291 19.29 11.32 4.55
N ASP A 292 20.58 11.27 4.89
CA ASP A 292 21.54 12.28 4.45
C ASP A 292 21.79 12.21 2.95
N ARG A 293 21.81 11.00 2.40
CA ARG A 293 21.91 10.76 0.96
C ARG A 293 20.67 11.27 0.22
N TYR A 294 19.46 11.11 0.80
CA TYR A 294 18.24 11.65 0.22
C TYR A 294 18.31 13.18 0.13
N ILE A 295 18.65 13.86 1.25
CA ILE A 295 18.77 15.30 1.31
C ILE A 295 19.87 15.79 0.34
N SER A 296 21.04 15.15 0.35
CA SER A 296 22.15 15.53 -0.52
C SER A 296 21.82 15.38 -2.00
N ASN A 297 21.20 14.27 -2.40
CA ASN A 297 20.84 14.05 -3.80
C ASN A 297 19.88 15.11 -4.31
N THR A 298 18.78 15.34 -3.59
CA THR A 298 17.74 16.30 -4.00
C THR A 298 18.28 17.73 -4.05
N LYS A 299 19.09 18.13 -3.06
CA LYS A 299 19.76 19.44 -3.03
C LYS A 299 20.68 19.65 -4.23
N ASN A 300 21.33 18.59 -4.71
CA ASN A 300 22.23 18.64 -5.86
C ASN A 300 21.50 18.41 -7.20
N GLY A 301 20.18 18.47 -7.24
CA GLY A 301 19.38 18.29 -8.45
C GLY A 301 19.42 16.86 -9.01
N ARG A 302 19.63 15.86 -8.15
CA ARG A 302 19.69 14.43 -8.52
C ARG A 302 18.50 13.69 -7.94
N LEU A 303 17.91 12.77 -8.72
CA LEU A 303 16.88 11.86 -8.23
C LEU A 303 17.46 10.97 -7.12
N PRO A 304 16.76 10.79 -6.00
CA PRO A 304 17.24 10.01 -4.86
C PRO A 304 17.09 8.49 -5.04
N VAL A 305 16.98 8.01 -6.28
CA VAL A 305 16.84 6.59 -6.60
C VAL A 305 18.13 5.84 -6.26
N SER A 306 18.02 4.82 -5.43
CA SER A 306 19.14 3.95 -5.07
C SER A 306 19.08 2.57 -5.70
N LYS A 307 17.86 2.09 -6.04
CA LYS A 307 17.68 0.78 -6.66
C LYS A 307 16.81 0.91 -7.89
N HIS A 308 17.26 0.32 -9.01
CA HIS A 308 16.51 0.26 -10.25
C HIS A 308 16.46 -1.18 -10.77
N TYR A 309 15.25 -1.70 -10.90
CA TYR A 309 14.99 -3.01 -11.47
C TYR A 309 14.51 -2.84 -12.90
N ARG A 310 15.41 -3.08 -13.86
CA ARG A 310 15.04 -3.11 -15.27
C ARG A 310 14.21 -4.35 -15.56
N LEU A 311 13.01 -4.15 -15.99
CA LEU A 311 12.07 -5.20 -16.34
C LEU A 311 11.91 -5.30 -17.85
N SER A 312 11.97 -6.50 -18.39
CA SER A 312 11.59 -6.76 -19.79
C SER A 312 10.10 -6.45 -20.00
N ASP A 313 9.68 -6.27 -21.26
CA ASP A 313 8.24 -6.03 -21.59
C ASP A 313 7.32 -7.10 -20.96
N ARG A 314 7.77 -8.35 -20.89
CA ARG A 314 7.03 -9.45 -20.28
C ARG A 314 6.96 -9.33 -18.75
N GLU A 315 8.06 -8.98 -18.10
CA GLU A 315 8.11 -8.80 -16.65
C GLU A 315 7.26 -7.60 -16.23
N ASN A 316 7.28 -6.50 -16.97
CA ASN A 316 6.40 -5.36 -16.76
C ASN A 316 4.91 -5.73 -16.88
N ALA A 317 4.56 -6.51 -17.91
CA ALA A 317 3.19 -6.98 -18.07
C ALA A 317 2.75 -7.92 -16.94
N LEU A 318 3.65 -8.75 -16.41
CA LEU A 318 3.35 -9.64 -15.28
C LEU A 318 3.28 -8.88 -13.94
N PHE A 319 4.11 -7.85 -13.75
CA PHE A 319 4.04 -6.97 -12.59
C PHE A 319 2.69 -6.24 -12.54
N TYR A 320 2.26 -5.68 -13.68
CA TYR A 320 0.92 -5.09 -13.80
C TYR A 320 -0.19 -6.11 -13.49
N LEU A 321 -0.10 -7.32 -14.10
CA LEU A 321 -1.07 -8.39 -13.86
C LEU A 321 -1.16 -8.76 -12.38
N PHE A 322 -0.02 -8.84 -11.69
CA PHE A 322 0.00 -9.13 -10.25
C PHE A 322 -0.85 -8.12 -9.48
N TRP A 323 -0.64 -6.83 -9.67
CA TRP A 323 -1.40 -5.79 -8.98
C TRP A 323 -2.86 -5.69 -9.43
N ALA A 324 -3.15 -5.97 -10.70
CA ALA A 324 -4.53 -6.06 -11.18
C ALA A 324 -5.30 -7.20 -10.51
N LEU A 325 -4.66 -8.36 -10.34
CA LEU A 325 -5.25 -9.51 -9.63
C LEU A 325 -5.32 -9.28 -8.10
N TYR A 326 -4.33 -8.58 -7.53
CA TYR A 326 -4.42 -8.15 -6.13
C TYR A 326 -5.66 -7.29 -5.89
N ARG A 327 -5.92 -6.33 -6.78
CA ARG A 327 -7.13 -5.49 -6.76
C ARG A 327 -8.41 -6.24 -7.13
N ASN A 328 -8.32 -7.53 -7.48
CA ASN A 328 -9.44 -8.33 -8.00
C ASN A 328 -10.12 -7.70 -9.24
N GLU A 329 -9.36 -6.95 -10.05
CA GLU A 329 -9.86 -6.13 -11.15
C GLU A 329 -8.86 -6.12 -12.32
N LEU A 330 -8.85 -7.21 -13.09
CA LEU A 330 -8.08 -7.31 -14.33
C LEU A 330 -8.95 -6.92 -15.53
N ASP A 331 -8.81 -5.69 -16.03
CA ASP A 331 -9.30 -5.33 -17.36
C ASP A 331 -8.36 -5.89 -18.42
N LEU A 332 -8.85 -6.89 -19.17
CA LEU A 332 -8.05 -7.57 -20.18
C LEU A 332 -7.67 -6.63 -21.32
N SER A 333 -8.57 -5.75 -21.73
CA SER A 333 -8.34 -4.83 -22.85
C SER A 333 -7.25 -3.81 -22.51
N LEU A 334 -7.31 -3.23 -21.30
CA LEU A 334 -6.29 -2.31 -20.80
C LEU A 334 -4.93 -3.00 -20.64
N TRP A 335 -4.90 -4.23 -20.08
CA TRP A 335 -3.65 -4.96 -19.94
C TRP A 335 -2.96 -5.22 -21.28
N LEU A 336 -3.73 -5.62 -22.31
CA LEU A 336 -3.20 -5.84 -23.65
C LEU A 336 -2.76 -4.53 -24.33
N ALA A 337 -3.51 -3.44 -24.12
CA ALA A 337 -3.19 -2.12 -24.65
C ALA A 337 -1.91 -1.51 -24.02
N TYR A 338 -1.73 -1.70 -22.72
CA TYR A 338 -0.53 -1.21 -22.02
C TYR A 338 0.74 -1.96 -22.42
N PHE A 339 0.64 -3.24 -22.82
CA PHE A 339 1.77 -4.11 -23.15
C PHE A 339 1.61 -4.77 -24.53
N PRO A 340 1.59 -4.00 -25.63
CA PRO A 340 1.29 -4.51 -26.97
C PRO A 340 2.34 -5.50 -27.48
N LYS A 341 3.63 -5.32 -27.11
CA LYS A 341 4.71 -6.22 -27.53
C LYS A 341 4.56 -7.65 -26.98
N THR A 342 3.82 -7.84 -25.89
CA THR A 342 3.56 -9.15 -25.26
C THR A 342 2.12 -9.61 -25.39
N CYS A 343 1.30 -8.93 -26.20
CA CYS A 343 -0.14 -9.15 -26.33
C CYS A 343 -0.52 -10.63 -26.55
N ARG A 344 0.16 -11.32 -27.49
CA ARG A 344 -0.09 -12.74 -27.79
C ARG A 344 0.20 -13.63 -26.58
N GLN A 345 1.34 -13.43 -25.90
CA GLN A 345 1.74 -14.20 -24.73
C GLN A 345 0.80 -13.94 -23.56
N ASN A 346 0.42 -12.68 -23.34
CA ASN A 346 -0.51 -12.27 -22.30
C ASN A 346 -1.90 -12.90 -22.52
N SER A 347 -2.41 -12.90 -23.76
CA SER A 347 -3.67 -13.53 -24.12
C SER A 347 -3.65 -15.05 -23.88
N MET A 348 -2.55 -15.72 -24.22
CA MET A 348 -2.37 -17.16 -23.97
C MET A 348 -2.31 -17.43 -22.45
N PHE A 349 -1.57 -16.61 -21.70
CA PHE A 349 -1.45 -16.75 -20.26
C PHE A 349 -2.78 -16.52 -19.54
N PHE A 350 -3.56 -15.53 -19.96
CA PHE A 350 -4.90 -15.28 -19.48
C PHE A 350 -5.82 -16.49 -19.70
N ARG A 351 -5.83 -17.08 -20.93
CA ARG A 351 -6.61 -18.28 -21.23
C ARG A 351 -6.22 -19.46 -20.33
N TYR A 352 -4.92 -19.62 -20.08
CA TYR A 352 -4.40 -20.63 -19.18
C TYR A 352 -4.88 -20.45 -17.74
N LEU A 353 -4.84 -19.23 -17.19
CA LEU A 353 -5.36 -18.93 -15.85
C LEU A 353 -6.87 -19.23 -15.73
N ARG A 354 -7.63 -18.92 -16.77
CA ARG A 354 -9.07 -19.27 -16.85
C ARG A 354 -9.28 -20.77 -16.88
N LEU A 355 -8.57 -21.48 -17.74
CA LEU A 355 -8.68 -22.95 -17.86
C LEU A 355 -8.37 -23.65 -16.54
N LEU A 356 -7.44 -23.14 -15.76
CA LEU A 356 -7.11 -23.65 -14.43
C LEU A 356 -8.13 -23.26 -13.35
N GLY A 357 -9.16 -22.48 -13.69
CA GLY A 357 -10.19 -22.03 -12.76
C GLY A 357 -9.69 -21.02 -11.73
N TYR A 358 -8.71 -20.20 -12.07
CA TYR A 358 -8.19 -19.13 -11.18
C TYR A 358 -8.91 -17.80 -11.36
N LEU A 359 -9.56 -17.59 -12.52
CA LEU A 359 -10.23 -16.34 -12.87
C LEU A 359 -11.72 -16.56 -13.11
N GLU A 360 -12.51 -15.59 -12.67
CA GLU A 360 -13.95 -15.48 -12.90
C GLU A 360 -14.32 -14.07 -13.38
N PRO A 361 -15.39 -13.89 -14.16
CA PRO A 361 -15.84 -12.57 -14.57
C PRO A 361 -16.43 -11.82 -13.36
N VAL A 362 -15.99 -10.57 -13.16
CA VAL A 362 -16.54 -9.64 -12.15
C VAL A 362 -17.55 -8.69 -12.80
N LYS A 363 -17.20 -8.15 -13.95
CA LYS A 363 -18.07 -7.36 -14.84
C LYS A 363 -17.62 -7.54 -16.30
N THR A 364 -18.36 -7.00 -17.25
CA THR A 364 -18.02 -7.11 -18.67
C THR A 364 -16.58 -6.67 -18.94
N GLY A 365 -15.75 -7.55 -19.48
CA GLY A 365 -14.34 -7.31 -19.80
C GLY A 365 -13.39 -7.34 -18.61
N VAL A 366 -13.87 -7.40 -17.37
CA VAL A 366 -13.07 -7.38 -16.14
C VAL A 366 -13.15 -8.71 -15.41
N TRP A 367 -11.99 -9.19 -14.97
CA TRP A 367 -11.81 -10.50 -14.35
C TRP A 367 -11.19 -10.37 -12.96
N GLY A 368 -11.69 -11.19 -12.05
CA GLY A 368 -11.17 -11.31 -10.69
C GLY A 368 -10.72 -12.73 -10.38
N LEU A 369 -10.27 -12.93 -9.15
CA LEU A 369 -9.78 -14.21 -8.65
C LEU A 369 -10.95 -15.05 -8.10
N THR A 370 -11.10 -16.29 -8.56
CA THR A 370 -11.94 -17.30 -7.89
C THR A 370 -11.43 -17.58 -6.48
N ARG A 371 -12.20 -18.29 -5.65
CA ARG A 371 -11.72 -18.78 -4.33
C ARG A 371 -10.41 -19.58 -4.46
N ARG A 372 -10.28 -20.43 -5.49
CA ARG A 372 -9.06 -21.17 -5.80
C ARG A 372 -7.92 -20.23 -6.21
N GLY A 373 -8.23 -19.23 -7.03
CA GLY A 373 -7.31 -18.19 -7.45
C GLY A 373 -6.77 -17.40 -6.25
N ARG A 374 -7.65 -16.94 -5.37
CA ARG A 374 -7.28 -16.20 -4.14
C ARG A 374 -6.34 -17.00 -3.24
N LYS A 375 -6.62 -18.28 -3.02
CA LYS A 375 -5.73 -19.16 -2.23
C LYS A 375 -4.32 -19.26 -2.82
N THR A 376 -4.24 -19.40 -4.14
CA THR A 376 -2.95 -19.50 -4.84
C THR A 376 -2.22 -18.16 -4.84
N PHE A 377 -2.97 -17.07 -5.04
CA PHE A 377 -2.44 -15.73 -5.08
C PHE A 377 -1.94 -15.25 -3.71
N HIS A 378 -2.65 -15.55 -2.63
CA HIS A 378 -2.20 -15.27 -1.26
C HIS A 378 -0.83 -15.91 -0.96
N ARG A 379 -0.64 -17.18 -1.34
CA ARG A 379 0.66 -17.86 -1.22
C ARG A 379 1.76 -17.25 -2.10
N LEU A 380 1.39 -16.75 -3.26
CA LEU A 380 2.32 -16.06 -4.15
C LEU A 380 2.74 -14.72 -3.57
N GLU A 381 1.81 -13.97 -3.04
CA GLU A 381 2.05 -12.67 -2.41
C GLU A 381 2.99 -12.83 -1.20
N GLU A 382 2.71 -13.77 -0.28
CA GLU A 382 3.58 -14.10 0.83
C GLU A 382 4.99 -14.48 0.36
N TRP A 383 5.08 -15.31 -0.69
CA TRP A 383 6.37 -15.67 -1.25
C TRP A 383 7.13 -14.45 -1.81
N LEU A 384 6.45 -13.53 -2.52
CA LEU A 384 7.05 -12.30 -3.04
C LEU A 384 7.51 -11.39 -1.90
N THR A 385 6.69 -11.22 -0.87
CA THR A 385 7.02 -10.44 0.31
C THR A 385 8.33 -10.90 0.94
N TYR A 386 8.47 -12.20 1.22
CA TYR A 386 9.66 -12.71 1.90
C TYR A 386 10.87 -12.96 1.00
N THR A 387 10.69 -13.02 -0.31
CA THR A 387 11.80 -13.31 -1.25
C THR A 387 12.31 -12.05 -1.95
N MET A 388 11.45 -11.04 -2.14
CA MET A 388 11.81 -9.81 -2.85
C MET A 388 11.73 -8.57 -1.96
N ILE A 389 10.61 -8.36 -1.26
CA ILE A 389 10.41 -7.15 -0.48
C ILE A 389 11.28 -7.15 0.77
N ASP A 390 11.32 -8.26 1.50
CA ASP A 390 12.13 -8.39 2.72
C ASP A 390 13.63 -8.12 2.45
N PRO A 391 14.29 -8.69 1.43
CA PRO A 391 15.65 -8.33 1.07
C PRO A 391 15.84 -6.85 0.70
N ILE A 392 14.90 -6.27 -0.08
CA ILE A 392 14.99 -4.85 -0.48
C ILE A 392 14.97 -3.93 0.73
N TRP A 393 14.13 -4.23 1.74
CA TRP A 393 13.94 -3.39 2.92
C TRP A 393 14.90 -3.72 4.06
N SER A 394 15.48 -4.93 4.09
CA SER A 394 16.51 -5.30 5.06
C SER A 394 17.92 -4.85 4.63
N ASP A 395 18.15 -4.69 3.33
CA ASP A 395 19.37 -4.14 2.77
C ASP A 395 19.36 -2.61 2.95
N LYS A 396 19.49 -2.20 4.22
CA LYS A 396 19.79 -0.82 4.57
C LYS A 396 21.19 -0.55 4.05
N GLU A 397 21.31 0.29 3.06
CA GLU A 397 22.59 0.71 2.49
C GLU A 397 23.55 1.04 3.65
N SER A 398 24.55 0.16 3.84
CA SER A 398 25.64 0.34 4.77
C SER A 398 26.59 1.44 4.29
#